data_34c43feefc6c63518f88657b34266efa
#
_entry.id   34c43feefc6c63518f88657b34266efa
#
_cell.length_a   1.000
_cell.length_b   1.000
_cell.length_c   1.000
_cell.angle_alpha   90.00
_cell.angle_beta   90.00
_cell.angle_gamma   90.00
#
_symmetry.space_group_name_H-M   'P 1'
#
loop_
_entity.id
_entity.type
_entity.pdbx_description
1 polymer ?
#
loop_
_entity_poly.entity_id
_entity_poly.type
_entity_poly.pdbx_seq_one_letter_code
_entity_poly.pdbx_strand_id
1 'polypeptide(L)'
;MASVPSVGIFYAPVFVSSDRIIDSIAPMLNRWTVDGKADFAISVPDPLKVEIRHNNGFTYAVESNRVSIAYQHRVKFRNISGGRPVAELISSPLPFSGLLDAAIDDIIELTLLLPIAKSSSINRVGIVSSTHADEDDMPPGVRKLIDFLAKPWPGALSAYQVSIVGNLPSSKEYEDRCIYGITKPDDDSDIPNYKFDWQRGYVTSFPINKDTLQKEFQRNRKAAIEYFEKLAIGDEFDVLG
;
A
#
# COMPACT_ATOMS: atom_id res chain seq x y z
N MET A 1 -0.72 -14.20 -9.53
CA MET A 1 -0.99 -13.41 -8.29
C MET A 1 -0.91 -11.92 -8.61
N ALA A 2 -1.93 -11.15 -8.31
CA ALA A 2 -2.00 -9.73 -8.62
C ALA A 2 -1.80 -8.90 -7.34
N SER A 3 -0.53 -8.64 -7.00
CA SER A 3 -0.20 -7.77 -5.87
C SER A 3 -0.48 -6.31 -6.20
N VAL A 4 -1.02 -5.58 -5.23
CA VAL A 4 -1.32 -4.16 -5.35
C VAL A 4 -0.48 -3.35 -4.36
N PRO A 5 0.13 -2.22 -4.81
CA PRO A 5 0.92 -1.37 -3.94
C PRO A 5 0.08 -0.37 -3.17
N SER A 6 0.60 0.01 -2.00
CA SER A 6 0.29 1.26 -1.33
C SER A 6 1.57 1.93 -0.87
N VAL A 7 1.63 3.25 -0.99
CA VAL A 7 2.78 4.07 -0.61
C VAL A 7 2.31 5.16 0.34
N GLY A 8 3.08 5.44 1.38
CA GLY A 8 2.77 6.48 2.34
C GLY A 8 3.99 7.25 2.82
N ILE A 9 3.81 8.54 3.02
CA ILE A 9 4.74 9.41 3.72
C ILE A 9 4.09 9.95 4.99
N PHE A 10 4.91 10.02 6.04
CA PHE A 10 4.50 10.54 7.33
C PHE A 10 5.38 11.73 7.72
N TYR A 11 4.76 12.72 8.32
CA TYR A 11 5.40 13.97 8.73
C TYR A 11 4.83 14.45 10.06
N ALA A 12 5.48 15.44 10.67
CA ALA A 12 4.93 16.07 11.87
C ALA A 12 3.56 16.69 11.55
N PRO A 13 2.55 16.53 12.42
CA PRO A 13 1.20 16.99 12.14
C PRO A 13 1.15 18.47 11.74
N VAL A 14 0.48 18.75 10.62
CA VAL A 14 0.21 20.11 10.13
C VAL A 14 -1.29 20.23 9.91
N PHE A 15 -1.90 21.19 10.60
CA PHE A 15 -3.34 21.42 10.48
C PHE A 15 -3.63 22.28 9.25
N VAL A 16 -4.00 21.61 8.16
CA VAL A 16 -4.44 22.25 6.92
C VAL A 16 -5.89 21.82 6.67
N SER A 17 -6.78 22.80 6.47
CA SER A 17 -8.18 22.50 6.17
C SER A 17 -8.32 21.78 4.82
N SER A 18 -9.35 20.97 4.66
CA SER A 18 -9.67 20.25 3.43
C SER A 18 -9.77 21.17 2.21
N ASP A 19 -10.36 22.36 2.35
CA ASP A 19 -10.44 23.33 1.26
C ASP A 19 -9.06 23.76 0.76
N ARG A 20 -8.13 24.07 1.67
CA ARG A 20 -6.75 24.42 1.30
C ARG A 20 -6.00 23.24 0.67
N ILE A 21 -6.29 22.01 1.12
CA ILE A 21 -5.75 20.81 0.47
C ILE A 21 -6.24 20.73 -0.98
N ILE A 22 -7.56 20.84 -1.19
CA ILE A 22 -8.18 20.77 -2.52
C ILE A 22 -7.64 21.87 -3.44
N ASP A 23 -7.57 23.10 -2.97
CA ASP A 23 -7.00 24.22 -3.72
C ASP A 23 -5.54 23.95 -4.14
N SER A 24 -4.76 23.37 -3.25
CA SER A 24 -3.34 23.10 -3.51
C SER A 24 -3.12 22.01 -4.57
N ILE A 25 -3.99 21.02 -4.62
CA ILE A 25 -3.91 19.92 -5.59
C ILE A 25 -4.70 20.18 -6.88
N ALA A 26 -5.39 21.32 -6.98
CA ALA A 26 -6.15 21.69 -8.18
C ALA A 26 -5.36 21.58 -9.50
N PRO A 27 -4.05 21.90 -9.57
CA PRO A 27 -3.28 21.69 -10.81
C PRO A 27 -3.23 20.22 -11.25
N MET A 28 -3.13 19.27 -10.31
CA MET A 28 -3.14 17.84 -10.59
C MET A 28 -4.54 17.38 -11.05
N LEU A 29 -5.58 17.81 -10.35
CA LEU A 29 -6.97 17.50 -10.69
C LEU A 29 -7.35 18.04 -12.09
N ASN A 30 -6.93 19.28 -12.40
CA ASN A 30 -7.18 19.90 -13.70
C ASN A 30 -6.52 19.13 -14.84
N ARG A 31 -5.29 18.63 -14.68
CA ARG A 31 -4.65 17.80 -15.70
C ARG A 31 -5.46 16.51 -15.94
N TRP A 32 -5.90 15.85 -14.91
CA TRP A 32 -6.74 14.67 -15.06
C TRP A 32 -8.04 14.95 -15.83
N THR A 33 -8.63 16.14 -15.65
CA THR A 33 -9.86 16.55 -16.33
C THR A 33 -9.64 16.91 -17.79
N VAL A 34 -8.54 17.60 -18.11
CA VAL A 34 -8.22 18.06 -19.48
C VAL A 34 -7.91 16.90 -20.42
N ASP A 35 -7.27 15.84 -19.91
CA ASP A 35 -6.96 14.65 -20.70
C ASP A 35 -8.19 13.81 -21.05
N GLY A 36 -9.40 14.25 -20.63
CA GLY A 36 -10.69 13.64 -20.99
C GLY A 36 -10.89 12.20 -20.46
N LYS A 37 -9.95 11.74 -19.63
CA LYS A 37 -9.91 10.37 -19.11
C LYS A 37 -10.27 10.27 -17.63
N ALA A 38 -10.47 11.39 -16.97
CA ALA A 38 -10.56 11.41 -15.53
C ALA A 38 -11.99 11.52 -15.04
N ASP A 39 -12.49 10.40 -14.63
CA ASP A 39 -13.59 10.31 -13.69
C ASP A 39 -12.96 10.08 -12.30
N PHE A 40 -13.05 11.03 -11.41
CA PHE A 40 -12.60 10.93 -10.02
C PHE A 40 -13.66 11.50 -9.08
N ALA A 41 -13.71 10.94 -7.88
CA ALA A 41 -14.57 11.42 -6.81
C ALA A 41 -13.72 11.95 -5.65
N ILE A 42 -14.08 13.14 -5.17
CA ILE A 42 -13.48 13.72 -3.96
C ILE A 42 -14.44 13.51 -2.80
N SER A 43 -13.93 13.02 -1.67
CA SER A 43 -14.64 12.95 -0.41
C SER A 43 -13.84 13.62 0.69
N VAL A 44 -14.56 14.25 1.63
CA VAL A 44 -14.01 14.91 2.81
C VAL A 44 -14.58 14.22 4.04
N PRO A 45 -13.98 13.08 4.47
CA PRO A 45 -14.50 12.30 5.61
C PRO A 45 -14.47 13.09 6.93
N ASP A 46 -13.51 14.00 7.05
CA ASP A 46 -13.40 14.95 8.17
C ASP A 46 -12.73 16.25 7.71
N PRO A 47 -12.77 17.33 8.50
CA PRO A 47 -12.24 18.65 8.10
C PRO A 47 -10.74 18.69 7.79
N LEU A 48 -9.98 17.66 8.21
CA LEU A 48 -8.52 17.56 8.05
C LEU A 48 -8.10 16.41 7.11
N LYS A 49 -9.08 15.79 6.43
CA LYS A 49 -8.84 14.67 5.54
C LYS A 49 -9.51 14.88 4.19
N VAL A 50 -8.75 14.67 3.13
CA VAL A 50 -9.26 14.61 1.76
C VAL A 50 -8.92 13.25 1.18
N GLU A 51 -9.89 12.61 0.58
CA GLU A 51 -9.72 11.36 -0.15
C GLU A 51 -10.19 11.54 -1.59
N ILE A 52 -9.38 11.12 -2.55
CA ILE A 52 -9.68 11.20 -3.98
C ILE A 52 -9.58 9.80 -4.56
N ARG A 53 -10.67 9.32 -5.15
CA ARG A 53 -10.72 8.03 -5.85
C ARG A 53 -10.74 8.28 -7.35
N HIS A 54 -9.68 7.85 -7.99
CA HIS A 54 -9.53 7.97 -9.44
C HIS A 54 -10.01 6.69 -10.13
N ASN A 55 -10.61 6.83 -11.31
CA ASN A 55 -11.15 5.70 -12.08
C ASN A 55 -10.08 4.75 -12.62
N ASN A 56 -8.79 5.11 -12.56
CA ASN A 56 -7.68 4.21 -12.88
C ASN A 56 -7.35 3.18 -11.78
N GLY A 57 -8.04 3.22 -10.64
CA GLY A 57 -7.86 2.32 -9.50
C GLY A 57 -7.04 2.90 -8.35
N PHE A 58 -6.41 4.08 -8.53
CA PHE A 58 -5.70 4.75 -7.44
C PHE A 58 -6.64 5.53 -6.52
N THR A 59 -6.35 5.44 -5.23
CA THR A 59 -6.96 6.25 -4.19
C THR A 59 -5.87 7.05 -3.50
N TYR A 60 -6.06 8.35 -3.42
CA TYR A 60 -5.15 9.32 -2.81
C TYR A 60 -5.77 9.81 -1.51
N ALA A 61 -5.03 9.78 -0.41
CA ALA A 61 -5.49 10.31 0.87
C ALA A 61 -4.47 11.29 1.44
N VAL A 62 -4.97 12.46 1.83
CA VAL A 62 -4.20 13.51 2.50
C VAL A 62 -4.80 13.72 3.88
N GLU A 63 -3.99 13.56 4.90
CA GLU A 63 -4.34 13.72 6.31
C GLU A 63 -3.38 14.69 7.00
N SER A 64 -3.67 15.09 8.22
CA SER A 64 -2.84 16.07 8.96
C SER A 64 -1.38 15.64 9.18
N ASN A 65 -1.08 14.36 9.13
CA ASN A 65 0.25 13.78 9.39
C ASN A 65 0.68 12.73 8.37
N ARG A 66 -0.10 12.52 7.33
CA ARG A 66 0.16 11.49 6.32
C ARG A 66 -0.37 11.86 4.95
N VAL A 67 0.39 11.53 3.92
CA VAL A 67 -0.10 11.38 2.54
C VAL A 67 0.06 9.93 2.14
N SER A 68 -0.94 9.34 1.53
CA SER A 68 -0.87 7.97 1.04
C SER A 68 -1.58 7.79 -0.29
N ILE A 69 -1.05 6.86 -1.09
CA ILE A 69 -1.65 6.43 -2.35
C ILE A 69 -1.75 4.91 -2.30
N ALA A 70 -2.91 4.38 -2.63
CA ALA A 70 -3.17 2.95 -2.70
C ALA A 70 -3.81 2.60 -4.03
N TYR A 71 -3.42 1.47 -4.60
CA TYR A 71 -4.06 0.93 -5.78
C TYR A 71 -5.01 -0.21 -5.40
N GLN A 72 -6.14 -0.28 -6.07
CA GLN A 72 -7.09 -1.38 -5.97
C GLN A 72 -7.52 -1.81 -7.38
N HIS A 73 -7.55 -3.11 -7.62
CA HIS A 73 -8.11 -3.64 -8.85
C HIS A 73 -9.60 -3.28 -8.94
N ARG A 74 -10.00 -2.78 -10.09
CA ARG A 74 -11.42 -2.52 -10.36
C ARG A 74 -12.07 -3.80 -10.84
N VAL A 75 -13.12 -4.19 -10.15
CA VAL A 75 -13.92 -5.36 -10.50
C VAL A 75 -15.34 -4.95 -10.87
N LYS A 76 -15.90 -5.59 -11.88
CA LYS A 76 -17.32 -5.50 -12.22
C LYS A 76 -17.98 -6.80 -11.83
N PHE A 77 -19.02 -6.71 -11.05
CA PHE A 77 -19.83 -7.89 -10.74
C PHE A 77 -20.83 -8.14 -11.87
N ARG A 78 -20.77 -9.33 -12.44
CA ARG A 78 -21.72 -9.80 -13.43
C ARG A 78 -22.68 -10.79 -12.77
N ASN A 79 -23.94 -10.44 -12.72
CA ASN A 79 -24.95 -11.37 -12.24
C ASN A 79 -25.19 -12.45 -13.29
N ILE A 80 -24.95 -13.70 -12.93
CA ILE A 80 -25.30 -14.86 -13.74
C ILE A 80 -26.68 -15.33 -13.27
N SER A 81 -27.63 -15.43 -14.19
CA SER A 81 -28.99 -15.89 -13.89
C SER A 81 -28.94 -17.26 -13.19
N GLY A 82 -29.38 -17.30 -11.91
CA GLY A 82 -29.38 -18.51 -11.09
C GLY A 82 -28.04 -18.89 -10.44
N GLY A 83 -27.01 -18.04 -10.52
CA GLY A 83 -25.68 -18.28 -9.94
C GLY A 83 -25.19 -17.17 -9.01
N ARG A 84 -24.04 -17.40 -8.36
CA ARG A 84 -23.34 -16.36 -7.60
C ARG A 84 -22.79 -15.29 -8.57
N PRO A 85 -22.75 -14.01 -8.16
CA PRO A 85 -22.12 -12.96 -8.97
C PRO A 85 -20.65 -13.33 -9.24
N VAL A 86 -20.22 -13.18 -10.49
CA VAL A 86 -18.81 -13.36 -10.88
C VAL A 86 -18.15 -12.00 -10.94
N ALA A 87 -17.00 -11.87 -10.27
CA ALA A 87 -16.17 -10.68 -10.34
C ALA A 87 -15.28 -10.75 -11.59
N GLU A 88 -15.41 -9.78 -12.48
CA GLU A 88 -14.56 -9.62 -13.66
C GLU A 88 -13.67 -8.39 -13.47
N LEU A 89 -12.36 -8.52 -13.72
CA LEU A 89 -11.44 -7.39 -13.75
C LEU A 89 -11.80 -6.47 -14.93
N ILE A 90 -11.94 -5.17 -14.66
CA ILE A 90 -12.27 -4.17 -15.68
C ILE A 90 -11.03 -3.83 -16.53
N SER A 91 -9.82 -3.99 -15.95
CA SER A 91 -8.55 -3.73 -16.63
C SER A 91 -7.64 -4.94 -16.52
N SER A 92 -6.77 -5.13 -17.51
CA SER A 92 -5.68 -6.10 -17.38
C SER A 92 -4.81 -5.74 -16.18
N PRO A 93 -4.42 -6.72 -15.34
CA PRO A 93 -3.55 -6.46 -14.21
C PRO A 93 -2.19 -5.95 -14.72
N LEU A 94 -1.79 -4.76 -14.23
CA LEU A 94 -0.44 -4.24 -14.46
C LEU A 94 0.54 -4.92 -13.50
N PRO A 95 1.81 -5.06 -13.88
CA PRO A 95 2.84 -5.56 -12.99
C PRO A 95 2.95 -4.69 -11.72
N PHE A 96 3.16 -5.34 -10.58
CA PHE A 96 3.31 -4.64 -9.28
C PHE A 96 4.34 -3.51 -9.35
N SER A 97 5.49 -3.74 -9.98
CA SER A 97 6.55 -2.73 -10.12
C SER A 97 6.07 -1.48 -10.85
N GLY A 98 5.32 -1.63 -11.94
CA GLY A 98 4.79 -0.49 -12.69
C GLY A 98 3.73 0.30 -11.91
N LEU A 99 2.87 -0.40 -11.16
CA LEU A 99 1.90 0.24 -10.27
C LEU A 99 2.59 0.97 -9.10
N LEU A 100 3.64 0.38 -8.55
CA LEU A 100 4.44 0.98 -7.48
C LEU A 100 5.17 2.24 -7.97
N ASP A 101 5.77 2.19 -9.17
CA ASP A 101 6.44 3.34 -9.76
C ASP A 101 5.47 4.50 -10.00
N ALA A 102 4.28 4.22 -10.56
CA ALA A 102 3.24 5.23 -10.73
C ALA A 102 2.78 5.82 -9.38
N ALA A 103 2.59 4.99 -8.34
CA ALA A 103 2.23 5.49 -7.02
C ALA A 103 3.33 6.35 -6.39
N ILE A 104 4.61 6.03 -6.63
CA ILE A 104 5.74 6.82 -6.15
C ILE A 104 5.80 8.18 -6.87
N ASP A 105 5.65 8.21 -8.18
CA ASP A 105 5.65 9.45 -8.95
C ASP A 105 4.50 10.37 -8.51
N ASP A 106 3.31 9.82 -8.36
CA ASP A 106 2.13 10.56 -7.93
C ASP A 106 2.26 11.08 -6.49
N ILE A 107 2.80 10.29 -5.53
CA ILE A 107 2.94 10.74 -4.14
C ILE A 107 3.99 11.85 -4.01
N ILE A 108 5.05 11.81 -4.80
CA ILE A 108 6.05 12.87 -4.86
C ILE A 108 5.38 14.15 -5.36
N GLU A 109 4.67 14.08 -6.47
CA GLU A 109 3.98 15.24 -7.03
C GLU A 109 2.95 15.81 -6.05
N LEU A 110 2.06 14.96 -5.55
CA LEU A 110 1.04 15.34 -4.58
C LEU A 110 1.65 16.04 -3.35
N THR A 111 2.72 15.49 -2.79
CA THR A 111 3.39 16.05 -1.61
C THR A 111 3.99 17.41 -1.88
N LEU A 112 4.56 17.64 -3.07
CA LEU A 112 5.14 18.94 -3.45
C LEU A 112 4.10 20.02 -3.67
N LEU A 113 2.87 19.68 -4.05
CA LEU A 113 1.77 20.63 -4.21
C LEU A 113 1.17 21.06 -2.87
N LEU A 114 1.25 20.23 -1.84
CA LEU A 114 0.64 20.50 -0.55
C LEU A 114 1.35 21.62 0.24
N PRO A 115 0.61 22.39 1.06
CA PRO A 115 1.20 23.42 1.91
C PRO A 115 2.25 22.89 2.89
N ILE A 116 2.18 21.60 3.21
CA ILE A 116 3.14 20.92 4.12
C ILE A 116 4.57 20.96 3.59
N ALA A 117 4.77 21.04 2.28
CA ALA A 117 6.11 21.07 1.68
C ALA A 117 6.99 22.21 2.20
N LYS A 118 6.37 23.30 2.67
CA LYS A 118 7.07 24.48 3.18
C LYS A 118 7.24 24.50 4.71
N SER A 119 6.47 23.67 5.42
CA SER A 119 6.33 23.79 6.88
C SER A 119 6.65 22.52 7.64
N SER A 120 6.90 21.41 6.95
CA SER A 120 7.15 20.12 7.58
C SER A 120 8.32 19.37 6.95
N SER A 121 8.67 18.26 7.58
CA SER A 121 9.72 17.35 7.13
C SER A 121 9.24 15.92 7.30
N ILE A 122 9.72 15.02 6.43
CA ILE A 122 9.33 13.62 6.44
C ILE A 122 10.13 12.87 7.49
N ASN A 123 9.41 12.14 8.33
CA ASN A 123 9.97 11.30 9.38
C ASN A 123 9.84 9.80 9.11
N ARG A 124 8.94 9.41 8.21
CA ARG A 124 8.76 7.99 7.84
C ARG A 124 8.19 7.84 6.43
N VAL A 125 8.63 6.79 5.74
CA VAL A 125 8.09 6.32 4.47
C VAL A 125 7.66 4.86 4.64
N GLY A 126 6.52 4.49 4.05
CA GLY A 126 6.03 3.11 4.03
C GLY A 126 5.69 2.66 2.61
N ILE A 127 5.98 1.40 2.31
CA ILE A 127 5.60 0.73 1.07
C ILE A 127 4.94 -0.60 1.44
N VAL A 128 3.76 -0.82 0.90
CA VAL A 128 2.96 -2.01 1.18
C VAL A 128 2.73 -2.77 -0.11
N SER A 129 2.84 -4.09 -0.04
CA SER A 129 2.33 -5.03 -1.04
C SER A 129 1.18 -5.80 -0.42
N SER A 130 0.00 -5.74 -1.03
CA SER A 130 -1.17 -6.51 -0.61
C SER A 130 -1.63 -7.40 -1.75
N THR A 131 -2.01 -8.63 -1.41
CA THR A 131 -2.41 -9.64 -2.39
C THR A 131 -3.55 -10.48 -1.84
N HIS A 132 -4.57 -10.66 -2.67
CA HIS A 132 -5.57 -11.70 -2.47
C HIS A 132 -5.22 -12.87 -3.38
N ALA A 133 -5.07 -14.05 -2.82
CA ALA A 133 -4.74 -15.25 -3.59
C ALA A 133 -5.37 -16.48 -2.98
N ASP A 134 -5.84 -17.37 -3.83
CA ASP A 134 -6.29 -18.70 -3.42
C ASP A 134 -5.14 -19.47 -2.76
N GLU A 135 -5.49 -20.44 -1.92
CA GLU A 135 -4.49 -21.24 -1.20
C GLU A 135 -3.49 -21.93 -2.13
N ASP A 136 -3.91 -22.34 -3.34
CA ASP A 136 -3.04 -22.96 -4.33
C ASP A 136 -2.00 -21.99 -4.92
N ASP A 137 -2.33 -20.69 -4.97
CA ASP A 137 -1.46 -19.61 -5.46
C ASP A 137 -0.66 -18.92 -4.36
N MET A 138 -0.69 -19.48 -3.15
CA MET A 138 -0.02 -18.93 -1.99
C MET A 138 1.51 -18.94 -2.17
N PRO A 139 2.21 -17.82 -1.87
CA PRO A 139 3.67 -17.80 -1.88
C PRO A 139 4.26 -18.88 -0.97
N PRO A 140 5.36 -19.55 -1.37
CA PRO A 140 5.97 -20.62 -0.56
C PRO A 140 6.28 -20.22 0.87
N GLY A 141 6.78 -19.01 1.11
CA GLY A 141 7.07 -18.52 2.44
C GLY A 141 5.82 -18.36 3.33
N VAL A 142 4.71 -17.90 2.72
CA VAL A 142 3.43 -17.81 3.42
C VAL A 142 2.93 -19.19 3.81
N ARG A 143 3.00 -20.15 2.89
CA ARG A 143 2.58 -21.54 3.13
C ARG A 143 3.37 -22.17 4.26
N LYS A 144 4.71 -22.07 4.25
CA LYS A 144 5.58 -22.58 5.32
C LYS A 144 5.17 -22.03 6.70
N LEU A 145 4.88 -20.74 6.78
CA LEU A 145 4.46 -20.10 8.04
C LEU A 145 3.10 -20.63 8.51
N ILE A 146 2.12 -20.74 7.62
CA ILE A 146 0.79 -21.27 7.95
C ILE A 146 0.90 -22.72 8.40
N ASP A 147 1.63 -23.56 7.69
CA ASP A 147 1.85 -24.97 8.03
C ASP A 147 2.52 -25.12 9.41
N PHE A 148 3.49 -24.26 9.70
CA PHE A 148 4.11 -24.23 11.03
C PHE A 148 3.11 -23.88 12.13
N LEU A 149 2.28 -22.86 11.92
CA LEU A 149 1.25 -22.44 12.90
C LEU A 149 0.12 -23.46 13.04
N ALA A 150 -0.17 -24.22 11.98
CA ALA A 150 -1.21 -25.23 11.97
C ALA A 150 -0.78 -26.54 12.70
N LYS A 151 0.51 -26.83 12.83
CA LYS A 151 1.03 -28.07 13.46
C LYS A 151 0.37 -28.48 14.79
N PRO A 152 0.07 -27.55 15.73
CA PRO A 152 -0.57 -27.92 16.99
C PRO A 152 -2.05 -28.30 16.88
N TRP A 153 -2.68 -28.05 15.74
CA TRP A 153 -4.12 -28.23 15.57
C TRP A 153 -4.42 -29.59 14.90
N PRO A 154 -5.37 -30.37 15.42
CA PRO A 154 -5.66 -31.71 14.89
C PRO A 154 -6.45 -31.72 13.58
N GLY A 155 -6.83 -30.58 13.06
CA GLY A 155 -7.61 -30.39 11.82
C GLY A 155 -7.17 -29.21 10.99
N ALA A 156 -7.80 -29.00 9.84
CA ALA A 156 -7.54 -27.85 9.00
C ALA A 156 -7.98 -26.56 9.68
N LEU A 157 -7.22 -25.48 9.47
CA LEU A 157 -7.61 -24.15 9.93
C LEU A 157 -8.68 -23.58 8.99
N SER A 158 -9.89 -23.31 9.49
CA SER A 158 -10.96 -22.66 8.73
C SER A 158 -10.72 -21.15 8.58
N ALA A 159 -10.21 -20.51 9.65
CA ALA A 159 -9.89 -19.10 9.70
C ALA A 159 -8.57 -18.84 10.43
N TYR A 160 -7.87 -17.79 10.03
CA TYR A 160 -6.67 -17.35 10.75
C TYR A 160 -6.39 -15.86 10.53
N GLN A 161 -5.79 -15.25 11.53
CA GLN A 161 -5.21 -13.92 11.44
C GLN A 161 -3.85 -13.93 12.11
N VAL A 162 -2.81 -13.60 11.35
CA VAL A 162 -1.43 -13.54 11.83
C VAL A 162 -0.86 -12.17 11.49
N SER A 163 -0.21 -11.54 12.46
CA SER A 163 0.54 -10.32 12.25
C SER A 163 1.88 -10.43 12.97
N ILE A 164 2.95 -10.40 12.21
CA ILE A 164 4.31 -10.44 12.71
C ILE A 164 4.95 -9.09 12.44
N VAL A 165 5.50 -8.48 13.50
CA VAL A 165 6.22 -7.21 13.40
C VAL A 165 7.68 -7.47 13.70
N GLY A 166 8.54 -7.18 12.73
CA GLY A 166 9.98 -7.31 12.85
C GLY A 166 10.68 -5.97 12.66
N ASN A 167 11.75 -5.73 13.42
CA ASN A 167 12.68 -4.65 13.16
C ASN A 167 13.87 -5.23 12.40
N LEU A 168 14.21 -4.63 11.28
CA LEU A 168 15.41 -4.98 10.53
C LEU A 168 16.63 -4.29 11.14
N PRO A 169 17.87 -4.73 10.81
CA PRO A 169 19.06 -4.05 11.24
C PRO A 169 19.03 -2.57 10.91
N SER A 170 19.07 -1.74 11.93
CA SER A 170 19.02 -0.29 11.82
C SER A 170 20.37 0.30 11.44
N SER A 171 20.38 1.49 10.85
CA SER A 171 21.57 2.33 10.68
C SER A 171 21.54 3.50 11.67
N LYS A 172 22.58 4.35 11.63
CA LYS A 172 22.57 5.60 12.40
C LYS A 172 21.58 6.63 11.84
N GLU A 173 21.11 6.45 10.61
CA GLU A 173 20.28 7.40 9.89
C GLU A 173 18.79 7.01 9.89
N TYR A 174 18.50 5.70 9.95
CA TYR A 174 17.14 5.18 9.86
C TYR A 174 16.95 3.82 10.56
N GLU A 175 15.70 3.53 10.85
CA GLU A 175 15.24 2.24 11.37
C GLU A 175 14.20 1.66 10.41
N ASP A 176 14.42 0.43 9.96
CA ASP A 176 13.49 -0.29 9.11
C ASP A 176 12.62 -1.24 9.95
N ARG A 177 11.33 -1.15 9.74
CA ARG A 177 10.33 -2.00 10.38
C ARG A 177 9.51 -2.70 9.32
N CYS A 178 9.26 -3.98 9.51
CA CYS A 178 8.46 -4.77 8.62
C CYS A 178 7.27 -5.38 9.34
N ILE A 179 6.12 -5.39 8.68
CA ILE A 179 4.92 -6.03 9.17
C ILE A 179 4.50 -7.04 8.12
N TYR A 180 4.34 -8.27 8.56
CA TYR A 180 3.85 -9.37 7.75
C TYR A 180 2.46 -9.75 8.28
N GLY A 181 1.45 -9.57 7.46
CA GLY A 181 0.06 -9.87 7.80
C GLY A 181 -0.53 -10.93 6.90
N ILE A 182 -1.24 -11.89 7.49
CA ILE A 182 -2.02 -12.88 6.77
C ILE A 182 -3.39 -12.94 7.43
N THR A 183 -4.44 -12.89 6.64
CA THR A 183 -5.82 -13.00 7.13
C THR A 183 -6.62 -13.91 6.20
N LYS A 184 -7.24 -14.92 6.78
CA LYS A 184 -8.31 -15.72 6.14
C LYS A 184 -9.51 -15.66 7.08
N PRO A 185 -10.60 -14.97 6.70
CA PRO A 185 -11.82 -14.97 7.50
C PRO A 185 -12.51 -16.34 7.47
N ASP A 186 -13.43 -16.56 8.41
CA ASP A 186 -14.21 -17.81 8.54
C ASP A 186 -15.43 -17.83 7.59
N ASP A 187 -15.27 -17.30 6.41
CA ASP A 187 -16.27 -17.35 5.34
C ASP A 187 -15.67 -18.09 4.14
N ASP A 188 -16.30 -19.18 3.72
CA ASP A 188 -15.86 -20.00 2.59
C ASP A 188 -15.81 -19.24 1.25
N SER A 189 -16.40 -18.03 1.22
CA SER A 189 -16.35 -17.15 0.05
C SER A 189 -15.14 -16.21 0.03
N ASP A 190 -14.41 -16.09 1.15
CA ASP A 190 -13.35 -15.11 1.30
C ASP A 190 -11.98 -15.68 0.96
N ILE A 191 -11.33 -15.00 0.04
CA ILE A 191 -9.97 -15.31 -0.42
C ILE A 191 -8.97 -14.77 0.60
N PRO A 192 -7.96 -15.55 1.03
CA PRO A 192 -6.92 -15.08 1.92
C PRO A 192 -6.24 -13.80 1.42
N ASN A 193 -5.96 -12.89 2.33
CA ASN A 193 -5.21 -11.67 2.08
C ASN A 193 -3.83 -11.75 2.73
N TYR A 194 -2.81 -11.42 1.96
CA TYR A 194 -1.41 -11.34 2.38
C TYR A 194 -0.94 -9.91 2.25
N LYS A 195 -0.34 -9.39 3.33
CA LYS A 195 0.15 -8.02 3.37
C LYS A 195 1.60 -8.01 3.83
N PHE A 196 2.47 -7.49 3.00
CA PHE A 196 3.85 -7.15 3.35
C PHE A 196 3.94 -5.63 3.46
N ASP A 197 4.31 -5.13 4.63
CA ASP A 197 4.39 -3.70 4.91
C ASP A 197 5.81 -3.39 5.40
N TRP A 198 6.54 -2.66 4.58
CA TRP A 198 7.88 -2.20 4.88
C TRP A 198 7.86 -0.71 5.18
N GLN A 199 8.45 -0.31 6.29
CA GLN A 199 8.47 1.07 6.76
C GLN A 199 9.88 1.47 7.16
N ARG A 200 10.32 2.66 6.73
CA ARG A 200 11.56 3.31 7.16
C ARG A 200 11.26 4.55 7.95
N GLY A 201 11.64 4.54 9.22
CA GLY A 201 11.66 5.70 10.09
C GLY A 201 13.03 6.37 10.04
N TYR A 202 13.07 7.68 9.88
CA TYR A 202 14.31 8.47 9.84
C TYR A 202 14.61 9.05 11.21
N VAL A 203 15.83 8.85 11.73
CA VAL A 203 16.31 9.42 12.99
C VAL A 203 16.30 10.95 12.90
N THR A 204 16.72 11.48 11.75
CA THR A 204 16.59 12.90 11.43
C THR A 204 15.66 13.04 10.23
N SER A 205 14.54 13.73 10.43
CA SER A 205 13.59 14.02 9.35
C SER A 205 14.26 14.81 8.22
N PHE A 206 13.82 14.59 6.99
CA PHE A 206 14.38 15.26 5.83
C PHE A 206 13.38 16.25 5.18
N PRO A 207 13.90 17.31 4.51
CA PRO A 207 13.06 18.33 3.92
C PRO A 207 12.26 17.81 2.71
N ILE A 208 11.09 18.38 2.51
CA ILE A 208 10.22 18.06 1.38
C ILE A 208 10.68 18.87 0.17
N ASN A 209 11.49 18.26 -0.69
CA ASN A 209 11.84 18.78 -2.01
C ASN A 209 11.98 17.61 -3.00
N LYS A 210 11.90 17.92 -4.30
CA LYS A 210 11.82 16.91 -5.36
C LYS A 210 13.01 15.95 -5.36
N ASP A 211 14.22 16.49 -5.30
CA ASP A 211 15.44 15.67 -5.43
C ASP A 211 15.60 14.71 -4.24
N THR A 212 15.33 15.20 -3.03
CA THR A 212 15.39 14.38 -1.82
C THR A 212 14.31 13.30 -1.83
N LEU A 213 13.07 13.64 -2.21
CA LEU A 213 11.99 12.68 -2.32
C LEU A 213 12.31 11.58 -3.34
N GLN A 214 12.76 11.95 -4.54
CA GLN A 214 13.12 10.98 -5.57
C GLN A 214 14.22 10.03 -5.11
N LYS A 215 15.29 10.58 -4.52
CA LYS A 215 16.40 9.78 -4.00
C LYS A 215 15.94 8.81 -2.92
N GLU A 216 15.19 9.30 -1.92
CA GLU A 216 14.74 8.47 -0.81
C GLU A 216 13.73 7.41 -1.26
N PHE A 217 12.81 7.75 -2.15
CA PHE A 217 11.88 6.76 -2.69
C PHE A 217 12.57 5.68 -3.53
N GLN A 218 13.59 5.99 -4.32
CA GLN A 218 14.37 4.98 -5.04
C GLN A 218 15.07 4.01 -4.07
N ARG A 219 15.68 4.52 -3.00
CA ARG A 219 16.32 3.68 -1.96
C ARG A 219 15.29 2.79 -1.25
N ASN A 220 14.16 3.37 -0.87
CA ASN A 220 13.10 2.69 -0.14
C ASN A 220 12.41 1.63 -0.99
N ARG A 221 12.15 1.92 -2.27
CA ARG A 221 11.59 0.98 -3.25
C ARG A 221 12.47 -0.26 -3.39
N LYS A 222 13.77 -0.06 -3.54
CA LYS A 222 14.72 -1.17 -3.65
C LYS A 222 14.68 -2.05 -2.41
N ALA A 223 14.82 -1.46 -1.21
CA ALA A 223 14.81 -2.21 0.05
C ALA A 223 13.48 -2.94 0.28
N ALA A 224 12.34 -2.30 -0.03
CA ALA A 224 11.03 -2.92 0.13
C ALA A 224 10.84 -4.12 -0.81
N ILE A 225 11.24 -4.00 -2.09
CA ILE A 225 11.12 -5.11 -3.06
C ILE A 225 12.00 -6.29 -2.64
N GLU A 226 13.27 -6.04 -2.29
CA GLU A 226 14.16 -7.09 -1.81
C GLU A 226 13.60 -7.82 -0.59
N TYR A 227 12.95 -7.09 0.32
CA TYR A 227 12.28 -7.68 1.48
C TYR A 227 11.05 -8.52 1.08
N PHE A 228 10.20 -8.00 0.19
CA PHE A 228 9.00 -8.72 -0.26
C PHE A 228 9.34 -10.00 -1.01
N GLU A 229 10.39 -9.98 -1.83
CA GLU A 229 10.89 -11.16 -2.55
C GLU A 229 11.38 -12.23 -1.59
N LYS A 230 12.18 -11.87 -0.57
CA LYS A 230 12.64 -12.81 0.46
C LYS A 230 11.48 -13.46 1.21
N LEU A 231 10.49 -12.66 1.63
CA LEU A 231 9.31 -13.20 2.31
C LEU A 231 8.48 -14.11 1.40
N ALA A 232 8.36 -13.79 0.11
CA ALA A 232 7.62 -14.61 -0.84
C ALA A 232 8.29 -15.96 -1.08
N ILE A 233 9.62 -16.02 -1.16
CA ILE A 233 10.40 -17.25 -1.32
C ILE A 233 10.38 -18.08 -0.03
N GLY A 234 10.47 -17.42 1.13
CA GLY A 234 10.36 -18.04 2.44
C GLY A 234 11.61 -18.76 2.92
N ASP A 235 12.78 -18.45 2.38
CA ASP A 235 14.06 -19.03 2.83
C ASP A 235 14.33 -18.69 4.31
N GLU A 236 13.81 -17.56 4.78
CA GLU A 236 13.94 -17.12 6.18
C GLU A 236 13.12 -17.98 7.17
N PHE A 237 12.16 -18.77 6.66
CA PHE A 237 11.35 -19.69 7.47
C PHE A 237 11.89 -21.13 7.49
N ASP A 238 12.96 -21.44 6.80
CA ASP A 238 13.55 -22.79 6.76
C ASP A 238 14.12 -23.23 8.12
N VAL A 239 14.39 -22.27 9.02
CA VAL A 239 14.79 -22.56 10.42
C VAL A 239 13.64 -22.97 11.33
N LEU A 240 12.39 -22.91 10.87
CA LEU A 240 11.20 -23.30 11.63
C LEU A 240 10.82 -24.78 11.43
N GLY A 241 11.62 -25.52 10.66
CA GLY A 241 11.41 -26.93 10.27
C GLY A 241 11.65 -27.95 11.36
#